data_281df13352bd7d347f97ae74aa8c9afa
#
_entry.id   281df13352bd7d347f97ae74aa8c9afa
#
_cell.length_a   1.000
_cell.length_b   1.000
_cell.length_c   1.000
_cell.angle_alpha   90.00
_cell.angle_beta   90.00
_cell.angle_gamma   90.00
#
_symmetry.space_group_name_H-M   'P 1'
#
loop_
_entity.id
_entity.type
_entity.pdbx_description
1 polymer ?
#
loop_
_entity_poly.entity_id
_entity_poly.type
_entity_poly.pdbx_seq_one_letter_code
_entity_poly.pdbx_strand_id
1 'polypeptide(L)'
;LNLAEADIDPAWQEIDYGDLDGMPIEQWRAVAAPQFAAFRHDLAALAPPNGETWLAFRDRVLAAWQALLDYPDDSHLLLVTHGGVLRVILPTVLGMPLNASFPLHIPFASFSRLQLRTSKEGLRATLLFHNAAAYALPAAENPDQ
;
A
#
# COMPACT_ATOMS: atom_id res chain seq x y z
N LEU A 1 -20.84 9.44 0.19
CA LEU A 1 -19.87 9.88 1.19
C LEU A 1 -19.79 11.40 1.12
N ASN A 2 -20.22 12.07 2.17
CA ASN A 2 -20.03 13.52 2.30
C ASN A 2 -18.64 13.73 2.93
N LEU A 3 -17.59 13.71 2.12
CA LEU A 3 -16.21 13.92 2.57
C LEU A 3 -16.01 15.42 2.74
N ALA A 4 -16.32 15.94 3.92
CA ALA A 4 -16.20 17.38 4.20
C ALA A 4 -14.73 17.81 4.30
N GLU A 5 -13.87 16.97 4.83
CA GLU A 5 -12.43 17.19 4.98
C GLU A 5 -11.70 15.84 4.91
N ALA A 6 -10.53 15.83 4.32
CA ALA A 6 -9.62 14.69 4.32
C ALA A 6 -8.36 15.04 5.10
N ASP A 7 -7.97 14.20 6.04
CA ASP A 7 -6.69 14.34 6.73
C ASP A 7 -5.56 13.98 5.77
N ILE A 8 -4.54 14.84 5.71
CA ILE A 8 -3.34 14.60 4.91
C ILE A 8 -2.26 14.05 5.83
N ASP A 9 -1.88 12.80 5.59
CA ASP A 9 -0.81 12.14 6.33
C ASP A 9 0.33 11.75 5.39
N PRO A 10 1.51 12.37 5.53
CA PRO A 10 2.70 12.07 4.72
C PRO A 10 3.15 10.61 4.82
N ALA A 11 2.77 9.90 5.88
CA ALA A 11 3.10 8.51 6.03
C ALA A 11 2.49 7.60 4.94
N TRP A 12 1.50 8.08 4.19
CA TRP A 12 0.85 7.37 3.10
C TRP A 12 1.29 7.81 1.70
N GLN A 13 2.33 8.64 1.60
CA GLN A 13 2.90 9.05 0.31
C GLN A 13 3.58 7.87 -0.39
N GLU A 14 3.71 7.98 -1.72
CA GLU A 14 4.53 7.06 -2.51
C GLU A 14 6.00 7.14 -2.06
N ILE A 15 6.76 6.11 -2.36
CA ILE A 15 8.20 6.14 -2.17
C ILE A 15 8.81 7.32 -2.93
N ASP A 16 9.69 8.06 -2.28
CA ASP A 16 10.46 9.13 -2.91
C ASP A 16 11.57 8.51 -3.77
N TYR A 17 11.44 8.64 -5.09
CA TYR A 17 12.45 8.15 -6.01
C TYR A 17 13.62 9.13 -6.22
N GLY A 18 13.65 10.26 -5.51
CA GLY A 18 14.74 11.22 -5.55
C GLY A 18 15.09 11.69 -6.96
N ASP A 19 16.33 11.51 -7.39
CA ASP A 19 16.80 11.94 -8.72
C ASP A 19 16.08 11.22 -9.89
N LEU A 20 15.32 10.19 -9.62
CA LEU A 20 14.55 9.46 -10.63
C LEU A 20 13.14 10.03 -10.82
N ASP A 21 12.66 10.88 -9.92
CA ASP A 21 11.35 11.50 -10.01
C ASP A 21 11.26 12.47 -11.20
N GLY A 22 10.14 12.42 -11.92
CA GLY A 22 9.93 13.24 -13.12
C GLY A 22 10.71 12.78 -14.36
N MET A 23 11.51 11.72 -14.26
CA MET A 23 12.24 11.16 -15.39
C MET A 23 11.26 10.45 -16.36
N PRO A 24 11.46 10.59 -17.70
CA PRO A 24 10.69 9.80 -18.66
C PRO A 24 10.77 8.31 -18.36
N ILE A 25 9.65 7.61 -18.46
CA ILE A 25 9.51 6.21 -18.03
C ILE A 25 10.53 5.25 -18.67
N GLU A 26 10.92 5.51 -19.90
CA GLU A 26 11.91 4.68 -20.59
C GLU A 26 13.32 4.85 -20.01
N GLN A 27 13.70 6.09 -19.71
CA GLN A 27 14.98 6.39 -19.04
C GLN A 27 14.97 5.87 -17.62
N TRP A 28 13.88 6.10 -16.88
CA TRP A 28 13.67 5.57 -15.55
C TRP A 28 13.86 4.06 -15.50
N ARG A 29 13.21 3.33 -16.41
CA ARG A 29 13.34 1.86 -16.50
C ARG A 29 14.78 1.42 -16.77
N ALA A 30 15.50 2.10 -17.64
CA ALA A 30 16.89 1.77 -17.95
C ALA A 30 17.81 1.95 -16.74
N VAL A 31 17.65 3.05 -15.99
CA VAL A 31 18.46 3.36 -14.80
C VAL A 31 18.08 2.48 -13.61
N ALA A 32 16.79 2.26 -13.37
CA ALA A 32 16.30 1.54 -12.21
C ALA A 32 16.30 0.01 -12.38
N ALA A 33 16.38 -0.51 -13.61
CA ALA A 33 16.29 -1.94 -13.89
C ALA A 33 17.27 -2.81 -13.06
N PRO A 34 18.55 -2.45 -12.88
CA PRO A 34 19.48 -3.23 -12.06
C PRO A 34 19.04 -3.29 -10.58
N GLN A 35 18.53 -2.18 -10.02
CA GLN A 35 18.06 -2.12 -8.65
C GLN A 35 16.81 -2.99 -8.44
N PHE A 36 15.86 -2.95 -9.38
CA PHE A 36 14.68 -3.81 -9.34
C PHE A 36 15.00 -5.29 -9.54
N ALA A 37 15.98 -5.61 -10.35
CA ALA A 37 16.45 -7.00 -10.50
C ALA A 37 17.06 -7.52 -9.18
N ALA A 38 17.90 -6.72 -8.54
CA ALA A 38 18.51 -7.05 -7.26
C ALA A 38 17.47 -7.10 -6.12
N PHE A 39 16.48 -6.21 -6.11
CA PHE A 39 15.42 -6.14 -5.12
C PHE A 39 14.66 -7.46 -4.92
N ARG A 40 14.55 -8.28 -5.95
CA ARG A 40 13.90 -9.61 -5.86
C ARG A 40 14.59 -10.53 -4.84
N HIS A 41 15.86 -10.29 -4.58
CA HIS A 41 16.69 -11.11 -3.69
C HIS A 41 17.07 -10.36 -2.41
N ASP A 42 17.15 -9.03 -2.49
CA ASP A 42 17.55 -8.16 -1.40
C ASP A 42 16.70 -6.88 -1.41
N LEU A 43 15.84 -6.71 -0.42
CA LEU A 43 14.98 -5.54 -0.28
C LEU A 43 15.79 -4.23 -0.12
N ALA A 44 17.02 -4.31 0.38
CA ALA A 44 17.88 -3.13 0.55
C ALA A 44 18.45 -2.62 -0.78
N ALA A 45 18.39 -3.43 -1.85
CA ALA A 45 18.93 -3.04 -3.15
C ALA A 45 18.17 -1.89 -3.83
N LEU A 46 16.92 -1.63 -3.44
CA LEU A 46 16.16 -0.50 -3.97
C LEU A 46 16.41 0.73 -3.10
N ALA A 47 17.36 1.54 -3.51
CA ALA A 47 17.80 2.76 -2.85
C ALA A 47 18.09 3.84 -3.92
N PRO A 48 17.06 4.59 -4.37
CA PRO A 48 17.22 5.64 -5.36
C PRO A 48 18.18 6.74 -4.87
N PRO A 49 19.02 7.32 -5.74
CA PRO A 49 19.89 8.41 -5.35
C PRO A 49 19.08 9.61 -4.83
N ASN A 50 19.47 10.14 -3.67
CA ASN A 50 18.79 11.26 -2.99
C ASN A 50 17.30 11.00 -2.66
N GLY A 51 16.83 9.77 -2.78
CA GLY A 51 15.47 9.36 -2.50
C GLY A 51 15.35 8.52 -1.23
N GLU A 52 14.16 7.95 -1.03
CA GLU A 52 13.86 7.05 0.09
C GLU A 52 14.28 5.62 -0.25
N THR A 53 14.98 4.94 0.67
CA THR A 53 15.25 3.52 0.49
C THR A 53 13.95 2.71 0.68
N TRP A 54 13.84 1.56 -0.01
CA TRP A 54 12.68 0.70 0.16
C TRP A 54 12.45 0.29 1.63
N LEU A 55 13.51 0.08 2.39
CA LEU A 55 13.39 -0.31 3.79
C LEU A 55 12.80 0.83 4.64
N ALA A 56 13.24 2.07 4.43
CA ALA A 56 12.68 3.24 5.12
C ALA A 56 11.20 3.46 4.73
N PHE A 57 10.90 3.37 3.44
CA PHE A 57 9.53 3.42 2.92
C PHE A 57 8.63 2.37 3.56
N ARG A 58 9.06 1.11 3.54
CA ARG A 58 8.35 0.00 4.17
C ARG A 58 8.06 0.29 5.65
N ASP A 59 9.07 0.72 6.39
CA ASP A 59 8.95 0.92 7.83
C ASP A 59 7.99 2.08 8.14
N ARG A 60 8.03 3.16 7.36
CA ARG A 60 7.10 4.27 7.45
C ARG A 60 5.66 3.82 7.20
N VAL A 61 5.43 3.07 6.12
CA VAL A 61 4.09 2.57 5.77
C VAL A 61 3.57 1.59 6.81
N LEU A 62 4.41 0.68 7.33
CA LEU A 62 4.00 -0.27 8.36
C LEU A 62 3.69 0.42 9.70
N ALA A 63 4.42 1.47 10.06
CA ALA A 63 4.10 2.26 11.24
C ALA A 63 2.75 2.96 11.12
N ALA A 64 2.46 3.57 9.96
CA ALA A 64 1.15 4.16 9.68
C ALA A 64 0.03 3.12 9.66
N TRP A 65 0.29 1.92 9.11
CA TRP A 65 -0.65 0.80 9.13
C TRP A 65 -1.00 0.37 10.56
N GLN A 66 -0.02 0.30 11.45
CA GLN A 66 -0.25 -0.04 12.85
C GLN A 66 -1.09 1.02 13.57
N ALA A 67 -0.89 2.30 13.25
CA ALA A 67 -1.67 3.39 13.85
C ALA A 67 -3.17 3.35 13.46
N LEU A 68 -3.54 2.65 12.39
CA LEU A 68 -4.96 2.45 12.06
C LEU A 68 -5.70 1.61 13.11
N LEU A 69 -4.98 0.87 13.96
CA LEU A 69 -5.56 0.08 15.04
C LEU A 69 -6.05 0.92 16.22
N ASP A 70 -5.64 2.18 16.30
CA ASP A 70 -6.07 3.11 17.34
C ASP A 70 -7.44 3.71 17.05
N TYR A 71 -7.99 3.49 15.84
CA TYR A 71 -9.36 3.89 15.51
C TYR A 71 -10.36 3.00 16.23
N PRO A 72 -11.52 3.55 16.66
CA PRO A 72 -12.57 2.77 17.30
C PRO A 72 -13.00 1.57 16.46
N ASP A 73 -13.44 0.50 17.12
CA ASP A 73 -14.10 -0.64 16.47
C ASP A 73 -15.28 -0.14 15.63
N ASP A 74 -15.56 -0.83 14.53
CA ASP A 74 -16.59 -0.46 13.54
C ASP A 74 -16.33 0.82 12.75
N SER A 75 -15.13 1.42 12.85
CA SER A 75 -14.72 2.53 11.99
C SER A 75 -14.58 2.09 10.52
N HIS A 76 -15.01 2.98 9.62
CA HIS A 76 -14.78 2.85 8.18
C HIS A 76 -13.80 3.92 7.73
N LEU A 77 -12.61 3.53 7.32
CA LEU A 77 -11.56 4.41 6.86
C LEU A 77 -11.43 4.31 5.34
N LEU A 78 -11.43 5.45 4.66
CA LEU A 78 -11.07 5.53 3.25
C LEU A 78 -9.66 6.08 3.14
N LEU A 79 -8.72 5.24 2.76
CA LEU A 79 -7.34 5.62 2.50
C LEU A 79 -7.15 5.83 0.99
N VAL A 80 -6.80 7.05 0.60
CA VAL A 80 -6.38 7.38 -0.77
C VAL A 80 -4.86 7.43 -0.79
N THR A 81 -4.25 6.51 -1.53
CA THR A 81 -2.80 6.32 -1.50
C THR A 81 -2.28 5.81 -2.85
N HIS A 82 -1.09 5.22 -2.88
CA HIS A 82 -0.29 4.91 -4.06
C HIS A 82 -0.03 3.41 -4.22
N GLY A 83 0.46 3.03 -5.40
CA GLY A 83 0.75 1.65 -5.74
C GLY A 83 1.84 1.03 -4.88
N GLY A 84 2.90 1.78 -4.55
CA GLY A 84 3.97 1.31 -3.67
C GLY A 84 3.48 1.01 -2.26
N VAL A 85 2.63 1.87 -1.70
CA VAL A 85 2.02 1.65 -0.37
C VAL A 85 1.21 0.35 -0.35
N LEU A 86 0.40 0.09 -1.38
CA LEU A 86 -0.34 -1.17 -1.49
C LEU A 86 0.58 -2.38 -1.65
N ARG A 87 1.77 -2.22 -2.26
CA ARG A 87 2.79 -3.28 -2.36
C ARG A 87 3.48 -3.60 -1.02
N VAL A 88 3.32 -2.75 -0.03
CA VAL A 88 3.71 -3.05 1.36
C VAL A 88 2.55 -3.68 2.12
N ILE A 89 1.36 -3.06 2.08
CA ILE A 89 0.21 -3.48 2.90
C ILE A 89 -0.32 -4.85 2.46
N LEU A 90 -0.60 -5.06 1.17
CA LEU A 90 -1.24 -6.30 0.71
C LEU A 90 -0.39 -7.54 0.98
N PRO A 91 0.92 -7.58 0.68
CA PRO A 91 1.76 -8.69 1.06
C PRO A 91 1.80 -8.93 2.57
N THR A 92 1.89 -7.85 3.37
CA THR A 92 1.90 -7.95 4.83
C THR A 92 0.64 -8.63 5.35
N VAL A 93 -0.54 -8.22 4.84
CA VAL A 93 -1.83 -8.81 5.21
C VAL A 93 -1.95 -10.26 4.77
N LEU A 94 -1.40 -10.59 3.60
CA LEU A 94 -1.48 -11.94 3.02
C LEU A 94 -0.36 -12.88 3.49
N GLY A 95 0.56 -12.42 4.34
CA GLY A 95 1.72 -13.20 4.77
C GLY A 95 2.69 -13.53 3.62
N MET A 96 2.71 -12.70 2.58
CA MET A 96 3.61 -12.86 1.44
C MET A 96 4.94 -12.16 1.69
N PRO A 97 6.05 -12.68 1.16
CA PRO A 97 7.31 -11.94 1.11
C PRO A 97 7.15 -10.63 0.34
N LEU A 98 7.68 -9.52 0.87
CA LEU A 98 7.53 -8.21 0.23
C LEU A 98 8.15 -8.14 -1.17
N ASN A 99 9.26 -8.83 -1.41
CA ASN A 99 9.88 -8.93 -2.73
C ASN A 99 9.03 -9.73 -3.75
N ALA A 100 8.00 -10.45 -3.29
CA ALA A 100 7.02 -11.12 -4.16
C ALA A 100 5.82 -10.22 -4.51
N SER A 101 5.82 -8.93 -4.15
CA SER A 101 4.70 -8.00 -4.38
C SER A 101 4.54 -7.52 -5.83
N PHE A 102 5.60 -7.59 -6.64
CA PHE A 102 5.57 -7.06 -8.01
C PHE A 102 4.56 -7.73 -8.96
N PRO A 103 4.27 -9.03 -8.85
CA PRO A 103 3.20 -9.65 -9.64
C PRO A 103 1.78 -9.16 -9.29
N LEU A 104 1.59 -8.46 -8.18
CA LEU A 104 0.28 -7.87 -7.85
C LEU A 104 -0.05 -6.77 -8.87
N HIS A 105 -1.16 -6.94 -9.56
CA HIS A 105 -1.66 -5.93 -10.48
C HIS A 105 -2.41 -4.84 -9.70
N ILE A 106 -1.83 -3.65 -9.62
CA ILE A 106 -2.36 -2.50 -8.89
C ILE A 106 -2.56 -1.36 -9.90
N PRO A 107 -3.69 -1.31 -10.60
CA PRO A 107 -3.98 -0.23 -11.55
C PRO A 107 -4.40 1.04 -10.83
N PHE A 108 -4.32 2.17 -11.54
CA PHE A 108 -4.83 3.44 -11.04
C PHE A 108 -6.34 3.38 -10.80
N ALA A 109 -6.83 4.17 -9.84
CA ALA A 109 -8.24 4.28 -9.48
C ALA A 109 -8.93 2.95 -9.18
N SER A 110 -8.19 1.97 -8.65
CA SER A 110 -8.73 0.70 -8.18
C SER A 110 -8.97 0.73 -6.67
N PHE A 111 -9.92 -0.09 -6.21
CA PHE A 111 -10.25 -0.23 -4.81
C PHE A 111 -9.78 -1.58 -4.27
N SER A 112 -9.29 -1.55 -3.04
CA SER A 112 -9.04 -2.76 -2.24
C SER A 112 -9.72 -2.58 -0.90
N ARG A 113 -10.37 -3.61 -0.39
CA ARG A 113 -11.02 -3.57 0.92
C ARG A 113 -10.36 -4.56 1.85
N LEU A 114 -9.92 -4.04 2.98
CA LEU A 114 -9.33 -4.79 4.07
C LEU A 114 -10.26 -4.71 5.29
N GLN A 115 -10.39 -5.79 5.99
CA GLN A 115 -11.06 -5.84 7.28
C GLN A 115 -10.02 -6.13 8.36
N LEU A 116 -9.93 -5.27 9.35
CA LEU A 116 -9.08 -5.43 10.52
C LEU A 116 -9.94 -5.89 11.69
N ARG A 117 -9.46 -6.88 12.43
CA ARG A 117 -10.09 -7.37 13.67
C ARG A 117 -9.03 -7.62 14.72
N THR A 118 -9.21 -7.06 15.88
CA THR A 118 -8.38 -7.37 17.05
C THR A 118 -8.96 -8.60 17.75
N SER A 119 -8.12 -9.57 18.06
CA SER A 119 -8.47 -10.77 18.81
C SER A 119 -7.49 -11.00 19.95
N LYS A 120 -7.75 -11.97 20.82
CA LYS A 120 -6.83 -12.37 21.89
C LYS A 120 -5.49 -12.90 21.35
N GLU A 121 -5.48 -13.34 20.11
CA GLU A 121 -4.30 -13.86 19.39
C GLU A 121 -3.52 -12.76 18.65
N GLY A 122 -4.02 -11.51 18.69
CA GLY A 122 -3.46 -10.35 18.00
C GLY A 122 -4.34 -9.84 16.88
N LEU A 123 -3.76 -8.95 16.06
CA LEU A 123 -4.42 -8.39 14.89
C LEU A 123 -4.59 -9.44 13.81
N ARG A 124 -5.80 -9.56 13.28
CA ARG A 124 -6.12 -10.27 12.05
C ARG A 124 -6.56 -9.27 11.00
N ALA A 125 -5.90 -9.28 9.85
CA ALA A 125 -6.30 -8.52 8.68
C ALA A 125 -6.78 -9.50 7.59
N THR A 126 -7.89 -9.18 6.94
CA THR A 126 -8.47 -9.97 5.86
C THR A 126 -8.62 -9.11 4.63
N LEU A 127 -8.08 -9.55 3.51
CA LEU A 127 -8.35 -8.93 2.21
C LEU A 127 -9.69 -9.43 1.68
N LEU A 128 -10.70 -8.56 1.65
CA LEU A 128 -12.04 -8.91 1.17
C LEU A 128 -12.10 -8.89 -0.35
N PHE A 129 -11.48 -7.89 -0.98
CA PHE A 129 -11.27 -7.85 -2.42
C PHE A 129 -10.09 -6.93 -2.77
N HIS A 130 -9.54 -7.13 -3.96
CA HIS A 130 -8.47 -6.33 -4.54
C HIS A 130 -8.80 -5.98 -5.99
N ASN A 131 -8.35 -4.79 -6.43
CA ASN A 131 -8.48 -4.34 -7.81
C ASN A 131 -9.94 -4.28 -8.32
N ALA A 132 -10.87 -3.86 -7.47
CA ALA A 132 -12.23 -3.57 -7.91
C ALA A 132 -12.31 -2.17 -8.51
N ALA A 133 -13.02 -2.04 -9.64
CA ALA A 133 -13.38 -0.74 -10.19
C ALA A 133 -14.52 -0.12 -9.37
N ALA A 134 -14.58 1.22 -9.30
CA ALA A 134 -15.56 1.94 -8.49
C ALA A 134 -17.02 1.55 -8.80
N TYR A 135 -17.32 1.20 -10.06
CA TYR A 135 -18.65 0.77 -10.50
C TYR A 135 -18.97 -0.71 -10.22
N ALA A 136 -17.97 -1.48 -9.81
CA ALA A 136 -18.10 -2.91 -9.51
C ALA A 136 -18.17 -3.21 -8.01
N LEU A 137 -18.20 -2.18 -7.16
CA LEU A 137 -18.36 -2.38 -5.73
C LEU A 137 -19.76 -2.92 -5.45
N PRO A 138 -19.91 -4.09 -4.80
CA PRO A 138 -21.21 -4.56 -4.37
C PRO A 138 -21.84 -3.51 -3.46
N ALA A 139 -23.16 -3.34 -3.56
CA ALA A 139 -23.91 -2.55 -2.58
C ALA A 139 -23.54 -3.06 -1.19
N ALA A 140 -23.35 -2.13 -0.23
CA ALA A 140 -23.07 -2.50 1.15
C ALA A 140 -24.16 -3.49 1.61
N GLU A 141 -23.75 -4.72 1.94
CA GLU A 141 -24.65 -5.68 2.55
C GLU A 141 -25.17 -5.05 3.85
N ASN A 142 -26.47 -4.94 3.95
CA ASN A 142 -27.13 -4.45 5.13
C ASN A 142 -26.85 -5.45 6.27
N PRO A 143 -26.21 -5.08 7.38
CA PRO A 143 -25.83 -6.02 8.43
C PRO A 143 -27.02 -6.66 9.16
N ASP A 144 -28.25 -6.27 8.80
CA ASP A 144 -29.51 -6.71 9.42
C ASP A 144 -30.31 -7.76 8.60
N GLN A 145 -29.66 -8.51 7.66
CA GLN A 145 -30.30 -9.64 7.00
C GLN A 145 -29.60 -10.95 7.32
#